data_ddca7ef23f398ec792acfef102ce307d
#
_entry.id   ddca7ef23f398ec792acfef102ce307d
#
_cell.length_a   1.000
_cell.length_b   1.000
_cell.length_c   1.000
_cell.angle_alpha   90.00
_cell.angle_beta   90.00
_cell.angle_gamma   90.00
#
_symmetry.space_group_name_H-M   'P 1'
#
loop_
_entity.id
_entity.type
_entity.pdbx_description
1 polymer ?
#
loop_
_entity_poly.entity_id
_entity_poly.type
_entity_poly.pdbx_seq_one_letter_code
_entity_poly.pdbx_strand_id
1 'polypeptide(L)'
;QEMLEREPYIDMVIGPQSYHKIRDLILDYQRKKKKINETEFDVVKKFDELQKIPNPQNKISSYLTIQEGCDKFCHFCVVPYTRGPEYSRPFKQIIDETYNLVSNGAREIILLGQNVNAYNFSENNKKYKLSSLIRELNSIKNLKRIRFMTSHPKDMTEDLIKCYGDCEKLVPFLHLPIQSGSNKILKLMNRKYSREYYLSIIEKLKNVNKDIKISSDF
;
A
#
# COMPACT_ATOMS: atom_id res chain seq x y z
N GLN A 1 9.23 -0.65 24.17
CA GLN A 1 9.81 -0.98 25.48
C GLN A 1 9.21 -0.12 26.58
N GLU A 2 9.23 1.22 26.47
CA GLU A 2 8.68 2.17 27.44
C GLU A 2 7.23 1.83 27.86
N MET A 3 6.38 1.43 26.93
CA MET A 3 4.99 1.05 27.21
C MET A 3 4.90 -0.17 28.16
N LEU A 4 5.77 -1.16 27.99
CA LEU A 4 5.81 -2.34 28.86
C LEU A 4 6.34 -2.03 30.27
N GLU A 5 7.20 -1.01 30.37
CA GLU A 5 7.77 -0.56 31.66
C GLU A 5 6.76 0.29 32.43
N ARG A 6 6.03 1.19 31.75
CA ARG A 6 5.09 2.12 32.38
C ARG A 6 3.75 1.48 32.73
N GLU A 7 3.32 0.47 31.96
CA GLU A 7 1.98 -0.10 32.08
C GLU A 7 2.06 -1.56 32.57
N PRO A 8 1.82 -1.83 33.85
CA PRO A 8 1.97 -3.17 34.45
C PRO A 8 1.05 -4.22 33.85
N TYR A 9 -0.15 -3.82 33.38
CA TYR A 9 -1.16 -4.70 32.80
C TYR A 9 -0.92 -5.09 31.33
N ILE A 10 0.10 -4.51 30.68
CA ILE A 10 0.47 -4.89 29.33
C ILE A 10 1.49 -6.04 29.40
N ASP A 11 1.15 -7.17 28.81
CA ASP A 11 1.99 -8.34 28.73
C ASP A 11 2.84 -8.38 27.46
N MET A 12 2.30 -7.89 26.34
CA MET A 12 2.97 -7.97 25.03
C MET A 12 2.78 -6.68 24.22
N VAL A 13 3.83 -6.24 23.55
CA VAL A 13 3.79 -5.22 22.51
C VAL A 13 4.30 -5.84 21.21
N ILE A 14 3.45 -5.84 20.18
CA ILE A 14 3.71 -6.53 18.90
C ILE A 14 3.61 -5.51 17.78
N GLY A 15 4.68 -5.38 17.01
CA GLY A 15 4.71 -4.54 15.81
C GLY A 15 3.92 -5.15 14.64
N PRO A 16 3.50 -4.34 13.67
CA PRO A 16 2.67 -4.80 12.56
C PRO A 16 3.37 -5.82 11.66
N GLN A 17 4.70 -5.86 11.63
CA GLN A 17 5.47 -6.83 10.86
C GLN A 17 5.53 -8.21 11.52
N SER A 18 5.21 -8.31 12.80
CA SER A 18 5.29 -9.55 13.60
C SER A 18 3.94 -10.21 13.87
N TYR A 19 2.84 -9.75 13.24
CA TYR A 19 1.50 -10.32 13.46
C TYR A 19 1.39 -11.81 13.09
N HIS A 20 2.16 -12.29 12.15
CA HIS A 20 2.22 -13.71 11.80
C HIS A 20 2.74 -14.59 12.95
N LYS A 21 3.51 -14.02 13.89
CA LYS A 21 4.07 -14.71 15.07
C LYS A 21 3.14 -14.72 16.30
N ILE A 22 1.98 -14.06 16.25
CA ILE A 22 1.09 -13.83 17.41
C ILE A 22 0.80 -15.11 18.19
N ARG A 23 0.49 -16.21 17.48
CA ARG A 23 0.19 -17.50 18.12
C ARG A 23 1.35 -18.00 18.97
N ASP A 24 2.55 -17.98 18.41
CA ASP A 24 3.75 -18.50 19.07
C ASP A 24 4.16 -17.60 20.24
N LEU A 25 4.02 -16.29 20.09
CA LEU A 25 4.26 -15.31 21.15
C LEU A 25 3.32 -15.51 22.33
N ILE A 26 2.02 -15.78 22.10
CA ILE A 26 1.05 -16.09 23.15
C ILE A 26 1.43 -17.35 23.89
N LEU A 27 1.80 -18.43 23.19
CA LEU A 27 2.22 -19.69 23.79
C LEU A 27 3.51 -19.53 24.60
N ASP A 28 4.45 -18.72 24.11
CA ASP A 28 5.69 -18.44 24.81
C ASP A 28 5.46 -17.63 26.08
N TYR A 29 4.58 -16.61 26.02
CA TYR A 29 4.17 -15.85 27.20
C TYR A 29 3.48 -16.75 28.25
N GLN A 30 2.58 -17.63 27.82
CA GLN A 30 1.90 -18.56 28.75
C GLN A 30 2.88 -19.47 29.50
N ARG A 31 3.94 -19.91 28.82
CA ARG A 31 5.00 -20.75 29.42
C ARG A 31 5.93 -19.99 30.35
N LYS A 32 6.43 -18.86 29.89
CA LYS A 32 7.51 -18.12 30.57
C LYS A 32 7.02 -17.02 31.51
N LYS A 33 5.80 -16.51 31.33
CA LYS A 33 5.24 -15.38 32.09
C LYS A 33 6.14 -14.13 32.06
N LYS A 34 6.90 -13.95 30.98
CA LYS A 34 7.75 -12.76 30.77
C LYS A 34 7.13 -11.85 29.75
N LYS A 35 7.16 -10.54 30.01
CA LYS A 35 6.69 -9.52 29.05
C LYS A 35 7.46 -9.63 27.74
N ILE A 36 6.74 -9.49 26.63
CA ILE A 36 7.29 -9.66 25.28
C ILE A 36 7.25 -8.31 24.54
N ASN A 37 8.38 -7.93 23.94
CA ASN A 37 8.48 -6.84 23.00
C ASN A 37 8.96 -7.38 21.65
N GLU A 38 8.06 -7.43 20.67
CA GLU A 38 8.33 -7.94 19.31
C GLU A 38 7.93 -6.83 18.31
N THR A 39 8.83 -5.89 18.09
CA THR A 39 8.61 -4.71 17.24
C THR A 39 9.58 -4.61 16.07
N GLU A 40 10.18 -5.73 15.66
CA GLU A 40 11.10 -5.79 14.52
C GLU A 40 10.41 -5.49 13.18
N PHE A 41 11.19 -5.00 12.21
CA PHE A 41 10.73 -4.58 10.88
C PHE A 41 11.04 -5.61 9.78
N ASP A 42 10.77 -6.89 10.02
CA ASP A 42 10.96 -7.94 8.99
C ASP A 42 9.73 -8.03 8.08
N VAL A 43 9.67 -7.14 7.08
CA VAL A 43 8.56 -7.07 6.13
C VAL A 43 8.52 -8.27 5.20
N VAL A 44 9.68 -8.79 4.79
CA VAL A 44 9.79 -9.93 3.85
C VAL A 44 9.14 -11.16 4.45
N LYS A 45 9.57 -11.54 5.65
CA LYS A 45 9.04 -12.68 6.39
C LYS A 45 7.53 -12.62 6.59
N LYS A 46 7.01 -11.43 6.90
CA LYS A 46 5.57 -11.20 7.03
C LYS A 46 4.81 -11.59 5.76
N PHE A 47 5.27 -11.15 4.60
CA PHE A 47 4.58 -11.45 3.35
C PHE A 47 4.66 -12.92 2.96
N ASP A 48 5.78 -13.58 3.21
CA ASP A 48 5.94 -15.02 2.96
C ASP A 48 4.98 -15.85 3.84
N GLU A 49 4.79 -15.47 5.10
CA GLU A 49 3.86 -16.16 6.00
C GLU A 49 2.39 -15.87 5.66
N LEU A 50 2.06 -14.62 5.28
CA LEU A 50 0.69 -14.26 4.91
C LEU A 50 0.19 -15.02 3.67
N GLN A 51 1.06 -15.38 2.73
CA GLN A 51 0.71 -16.20 1.56
C GLN A 51 0.24 -17.62 1.93
N LYS A 52 0.64 -18.14 3.08
CA LYS A 52 0.25 -19.46 3.58
C LYS A 52 -1.16 -19.49 4.18
N ILE A 53 -1.74 -18.31 4.47
CA ILE A 53 -3.07 -18.20 5.06
C ILE A 53 -4.12 -18.37 3.96
N PRO A 54 -5.08 -19.32 4.10
CA PRO A 54 -6.14 -19.48 3.11
C PRO A 54 -6.94 -18.18 2.95
N ASN A 55 -7.10 -17.75 1.70
CA ASN A 55 -7.95 -16.61 1.41
C ASN A 55 -9.42 -16.92 1.72
N PRO A 56 -10.16 -16.00 2.35
CA PRO A 56 -11.57 -16.19 2.61
C PRO A 56 -12.34 -16.38 1.30
N GLN A 57 -13.10 -17.45 1.21
CA GLN A 57 -13.93 -17.77 0.04
C GLN A 57 -15.11 -16.78 -0.10
N ASN A 58 -15.60 -16.60 -1.34
CA ASN A 58 -16.82 -15.86 -1.67
C ASN A 58 -16.82 -14.35 -1.36
N LYS A 59 -15.68 -13.68 -1.31
CA LYS A 59 -15.65 -12.21 -1.24
C LYS A 59 -15.61 -11.62 -2.64
N ILE A 60 -16.56 -10.75 -2.97
CA ILE A 60 -16.61 -10.02 -4.26
C ILE A 60 -15.46 -9.01 -4.35
N SER A 61 -15.15 -8.29 -3.26
CA SER A 61 -14.03 -7.35 -3.16
C SER A 61 -12.98 -7.90 -2.22
N SER A 62 -11.72 -7.90 -2.65
CA SER A 62 -10.57 -8.37 -1.86
C SER A 62 -9.47 -7.33 -1.80
N TYR A 63 -8.86 -7.20 -0.62
CA TYR A 63 -7.72 -6.34 -0.38
C TYR A 63 -6.43 -7.09 -0.64
N LEU A 64 -5.48 -6.42 -1.31
CA LEU A 64 -4.19 -7.00 -1.67
C LEU A 64 -3.08 -5.99 -1.35
N THR A 65 -2.32 -6.24 -0.31
CA THR A 65 -1.18 -5.40 0.04
C THR A 65 -0.03 -5.67 -0.93
N ILE A 66 0.42 -4.63 -1.61
CA ILE A 66 1.49 -4.70 -2.61
C ILE A 66 2.76 -3.94 -2.19
N GLN A 67 2.62 -3.02 -1.23
CA GLN A 67 3.70 -2.16 -0.79
C GLN A 67 3.55 -1.88 0.71
N GLU A 68 4.66 -1.76 1.43
CA GLU A 68 4.68 -1.38 2.84
C GLU A 68 5.84 -0.42 3.10
N GLY A 69 5.70 0.41 4.16
CA GLY A 69 6.65 1.46 4.49
C GLY A 69 6.53 2.70 3.60
N CYS A 70 7.32 3.74 3.89
CA CYS A 70 7.31 4.98 3.11
C CYS A 70 8.59 5.79 3.34
N ASP A 71 9.27 6.18 2.24
CA ASP A 71 10.51 6.95 2.26
C ASP A 71 10.30 8.45 1.98
N LYS A 72 9.06 8.96 2.09
CA LYS A 72 8.77 10.38 1.79
C LYS A 72 9.17 11.31 2.94
N PHE A 73 9.19 10.83 4.19
CA PHE A 73 9.56 11.61 5.37
C PHE A 73 8.84 12.96 5.46
N CYS A 74 7.53 12.96 5.19
CA CYS A 74 6.71 14.15 5.43
C CYS A 74 6.73 14.50 6.92
N HIS A 75 6.93 15.77 7.28
CA HIS A 75 7.22 16.18 8.66
C HIS A 75 6.11 15.88 9.67
N PHE A 76 4.87 15.71 9.22
CA PHE A 76 3.73 15.37 10.07
C PHE A 76 3.47 13.86 10.17
N CYS A 77 4.25 13.01 9.46
CA CYS A 77 3.93 11.61 9.26
C CYS A 77 4.87 10.69 10.03
N VAL A 78 4.29 9.78 10.81
CA VAL A 78 5.01 8.80 11.62
C VAL A 78 5.34 7.50 10.86
N VAL A 79 4.77 7.29 9.66
CA VAL A 79 4.87 6.03 8.91
C VAL A 79 6.31 5.54 8.70
N PRO A 80 7.30 6.36 8.28
CA PRO A 80 8.67 5.90 8.12
C PRO A 80 9.26 5.27 9.39
N TYR A 81 8.85 5.77 10.56
CA TYR A 81 9.35 5.33 11.87
C TYR A 81 8.59 4.12 12.44
N THR A 82 7.36 3.88 11.99
CA THR A 82 6.50 2.82 12.52
C THR A 82 6.30 1.65 11.55
N ARG A 83 6.49 1.88 10.23
CA ARG A 83 6.36 0.86 9.18
C ARG A 83 7.69 0.56 8.47
N GLY A 84 8.71 1.39 8.69
CA GLY A 84 10.02 1.25 8.07
C GLY A 84 10.10 1.78 6.63
N PRO A 85 11.20 1.43 5.92
CA PRO A 85 11.45 1.85 4.55
C PRO A 85 10.44 1.25 3.56
N GLU A 86 10.34 1.86 2.37
CA GLU A 86 9.51 1.34 1.29
C GLU A 86 9.97 -0.07 0.88
N TYR A 87 9.04 -1.03 0.93
CA TYR A 87 9.19 -2.38 0.41
C TYR A 87 8.07 -2.67 -0.59
N SER A 88 8.44 -3.01 -1.80
CA SER A 88 7.51 -3.46 -2.85
C SER A 88 7.56 -4.97 -2.98
N ARG A 89 6.41 -5.63 -2.89
CA ARG A 89 6.31 -7.09 -3.04
C ARG A 89 6.71 -7.52 -4.46
N PRO A 90 7.25 -8.75 -4.61
CA PRO A 90 7.56 -9.32 -5.92
C PRO A 90 6.35 -9.31 -6.86
N PHE A 91 6.57 -8.83 -8.08
CA PHE A 91 5.52 -8.65 -9.09
C PHE A 91 4.72 -9.95 -9.33
N LYS A 92 5.43 -11.06 -9.51
CA LYS A 92 4.81 -12.36 -9.76
C LYS A 92 3.93 -12.82 -8.60
N GLN A 93 4.37 -12.65 -7.36
CA GLN A 93 3.59 -13.02 -6.17
C GLN A 93 2.24 -12.30 -6.11
N ILE A 94 2.21 -11.00 -6.48
CA ILE A 94 0.97 -10.21 -6.51
C ILE A 94 0.03 -10.75 -7.59
N ILE A 95 0.55 -11.09 -8.75
CA ILE A 95 -0.24 -11.63 -9.86
C ILE A 95 -0.81 -13.00 -9.48
N ASP A 96 0.01 -13.91 -8.95
CA ASP A 96 -0.40 -15.25 -8.53
C ASP A 96 -1.49 -15.18 -7.44
N GLU A 97 -1.32 -14.30 -6.45
CA GLU A 97 -2.34 -14.08 -5.40
C GLU A 97 -3.63 -13.50 -5.98
N THR A 98 -3.55 -12.59 -6.95
CA THR A 98 -4.73 -12.06 -7.64
C THR A 98 -5.49 -13.16 -8.38
N TYR A 99 -4.79 -14.05 -9.10
CA TYR A 99 -5.43 -15.20 -9.74
C TYR A 99 -6.15 -16.08 -8.73
N ASN A 100 -5.53 -16.37 -7.58
CA ASN A 100 -6.14 -17.15 -6.50
C ASN A 100 -7.40 -16.47 -5.95
N LEU A 101 -7.35 -15.15 -5.70
CA LEU A 101 -8.50 -14.39 -5.21
C LEU A 101 -9.65 -14.41 -6.22
N VAL A 102 -9.35 -14.20 -7.50
CA VAL A 102 -10.37 -14.18 -8.58
C VAL A 102 -10.99 -15.58 -8.80
N SER A 103 -10.20 -16.65 -8.73
CA SER A 103 -10.71 -18.04 -8.81
C SER A 103 -11.61 -18.38 -7.61
N ASN A 104 -11.37 -17.79 -6.45
CA ASN A 104 -12.18 -17.91 -5.24
C ASN A 104 -13.37 -16.93 -5.20
N GLY A 105 -13.70 -16.26 -6.31
CA GLY A 105 -14.91 -15.45 -6.43
C GLY A 105 -14.71 -13.93 -6.42
N ALA A 106 -13.51 -13.41 -6.17
CA ALA A 106 -13.27 -11.98 -6.21
C ALA A 106 -13.52 -11.40 -7.62
N ARG A 107 -14.13 -10.22 -7.67
CA ARG A 107 -14.39 -9.45 -8.89
C ARG A 107 -13.77 -8.05 -8.82
N GLU A 108 -13.35 -7.65 -7.66
CA GLU A 108 -12.67 -6.40 -7.40
C GLU A 108 -11.42 -6.65 -6.55
N ILE A 109 -10.30 -6.06 -6.96
CA ILE A 109 -9.05 -6.05 -6.18
C ILE A 109 -8.74 -4.61 -5.79
N ILE A 110 -8.50 -4.42 -4.50
CA ILE A 110 -8.11 -3.13 -3.91
C ILE A 110 -6.65 -3.24 -3.47
N LEU A 111 -5.75 -2.61 -4.21
CA LEU A 111 -4.33 -2.60 -3.92
C LEU A 111 -4.04 -1.67 -2.74
N LEU A 112 -3.32 -2.19 -1.75
CA LEU A 112 -3.00 -1.48 -0.52
C LEU A 112 -1.50 -1.30 -0.31
N GLY A 113 -1.17 -0.22 0.41
CA GLY A 113 0.17 0.14 0.86
C GLY A 113 0.14 1.47 1.61
N GLN A 114 1.26 1.95 2.09
CA GLN A 114 1.36 3.29 2.69
C GLN A 114 1.56 4.38 1.62
N ASN A 115 2.10 4.01 0.46
CA ASN A 115 2.25 4.87 -0.72
C ASN A 115 2.19 3.99 -1.97
N VAL A 116 0.99 3.56 -2.35
CA VAL A 116 0.77 2.53 -3.38
C VAL A 116 1.35 2.92 -4.73
N ASN A 117 1.27 4.20 -5.12
CA ASN A 117 1.78 4.63 -6.41
C ASN A 117 3.32 4.77 -6.47
N ALA A 118 4.03 4.57 -5.34
CA ALA A 118 5.48 4.39 -5.33
C ALA A 118 5.92 2.95 -5.61
N TYR A 119 4.99 1.98 -5.74
CA TYR A 119 5.34 0.59 -6.03
C TYR A 119 6.40 0.50 -7.14
N ASN A 120 7.53 -0.11 -6.81
CA ASN A 120 8.69 -0.23 -7.69
C ASN A 120 9.47 -1.50 -7.33
N PHE A 121 9.25 -2.56 -8.08
CA PHE A 121 9.95 -3.83 -7.92
C PHE A 121 10.92 -4.06 -9.08
N SER A 122 12.10 -4.59 -8.81
CA SER A 122 13.11 -4.87 -9.83
C SER A 122 13.57 -6.33 -9.74
N GLU A 123 13.55 -7.01 -10.87
CA GLU A 123 14.02 -8.39 -11.01
C GLU A 123 14.62 -8.59 -12.39
N ASN A 124 15.77 -9.27 -12.48
CA ASN A 124 16.45 -9.59 -13.76
C ASN A 124 16.61 -8.37 -14.68
N ASN A 125 17.09 -7.24 -14.15
CA ASN A 125 17.24 -5.97 -14.84
C ASN A 125 15.93 -5.36 -15.37
N LYS A 126 14.78 -5.91 -15.05
CA LYS A 126 13.47 -5.36 -15.41
C LYS A 126 12.84 -4.66 -14.22
N LYS A 127 12.33 -3.45 -14.44
CA LYS A 127 11.64 -2.65 -13.44
C LYS A 127 10.13 -2.72 -13.65
N TYR A 128 9.40 -3.02 -12.58
CA TYR A 128 7.95 -3.10 -12.55
C TYR A 128 7.41 -1.99 -11.65
N LYS A 129 6.66 -1.07 -12.23
CA LYS A 129 5.95 0.01 -11.52
C LYS A 129 4.48 -0.34 -11.33
N LEU A 130 3.76 0.48 -10.56
CA LEU A 130 2.31 0.31 -10.39
C LEU A 130 1.56 0.26 -11.74
N SER A 131 1.96 1.08 -12.71
CA SER A 131 1.39 1.06 -14.07
C SER A 131 1.53 -0.32 -14.75
N SER A 132 2.71 -0.96 -14.62
CA SER A 132 2.93 -2.32 -15.15
C SER A 132 2.01 -3.33 -14.46
N LEU A 133 1.85 -3.21 -13.14
CA LEU A 133 0.99 -4.09 -12.36
C LEU A 133 -0.48 -3.93 -12.77
N ILE A 134 -0.97 -2.70 -12.89
CA ILE A 134 -2.36 -2.41 -13.29
C ILE A 134 -2.65 -2.99 -14.69
N ARG A 135 -1.73 -2.85 -15.66
CA ARG A 135 -1.90 -3.40 -17.01
C ARG A 135 -1.99 -4.92 -16.98
N GLU A 136 -1.16 -5.59 -16.20
CA GLU A 136 -1.21 -7.05 -16.05
C GLU A 136 -2.51 -7.49 -15.39
N LEU A 137 -2.92 -6.85 -14.29
CA LEU A 137 -4.20 -7.13 -13.63
C LEU A 137 -5.40 -6.87 -14.54
N ASN A 138 -5.32 -5.87 -15.43
CA ASN A 138 -6.38 -5.55 -16.39
C ASN A 138 -6.64 -6.70 -17.38
N SER A 139 -5.65 -7.55 -17.66
CA SER A 139 -5.79 -8.72 -18.54
C SER A 139 -6.50 -9.91 -17.86
N ILE A 140 -6.56 -9.97 -16.52
CA ILE A 140 -7.07 -11.14 -15.80
C ILE A 140 -8.57 -11.32 -16.07
N LYS A 141 -8.93 -12.47 -16.65
CA LYS A 141 -10.33 -12.86 -16.91
C LYS A 141 -11.11 -12.91 -15.59
N ASN A 142 -12.37 -12.47 -15.60
CA ASN A 142 -13.27 -12.42 -14.45
C ASN A 142 -12.96 -11.35 -13.38
N LEU A 143 -11.80 -10.72 -13.37
CA LEU A 143 -11.60 -9.48 -12.64
C LEU A 143 -12.39 -8.36 -13.34
N LYS A 144 -13.13 -7.57 -12.58
CA LYS A 144 -14.00 -6.50 -13.10
C LYS A 144 -13.55 -5.11 -12.68
N ARG A 145 -12.92 -4.98 -11.51
CA ARG A 145 -12.48 -3.68 -10.98
C ARG A 145 -11.12 -3.78 -10.30
N ILE A 146 -10.31 -2.77 -10.52
CA ILE A 146 -9.03 -2.53 -9.86
C ILE A 146 -9.11 -1.17 -9.18
N ARG A 147 -8.78 -1.12 -7.90
CA ARG A 147 -8.61 0.12 -7.14
C ARG A 147 -7.26 0.14 -6.45
N PHE A 148 -6.78 1.32 -6.15
CA PHE A 148 -5.68 1.48 -5.20
C PHE A 148 -5.97 2.64 -4.26
N MET A 149 -5.45 2.55 -3.04
CA MET A 149 -5.63 3.52 -1.98
C MET A 149 -4.27 4.04 -1.54
N THR A 150 -4.25 5.27 -1.01
CA THR A 150 -3.03 5.92 -0.52
C THR A 150 -2.03 6.25 -1.63
N SER A 151 -2.05 7.49 -2.09
CA SER A 151 -1.19 7.97 -3.16
C SER A 151 -0.44 9.23 -2.75
N HIS A 152 0.73 9.43 -3.34
CA HIS A 152 1.49 10.65 -3.19
C HIS A 152 1.63 11.36 -4.56
N PRO A 153 1.35 12.67 -4.66
CA PRO A 153 1.41 13.40 -5.95
C PRO A 153 2.74 13.24 -6.68
N LYS A 154 3.85 13.19 -5.96
CA LYS A 154 5.19 13.03 -6.55
C LYS A 154 5.37 11.72 -7.33
N ASP A 155 4.61 10.69 -7.00
CA ASP A 155 4.71 9.36 -7.59
C ASP A 155 3.63 9.11 -8.68
N MET A 156 2.86 10.14 -9.04
CA MET A 156 1.94 10.10 -10.20
C MET A 156 2.72 10.25 -11.50
N THR A 157 3.20 9.11 -12.02
CA THR A 157 3.95 9.08 -13.29
C THR A 157 3.00 9.19 -14.49
N GLU A 158 3.53 9.65 -15.63
CA GLU A 158 2.78 9.71 -16.90
C GLU A 158 2.17 8.35 -17.29
N ASP A 159 2.94 7.27 -17.09
CA ASP A 159 2.46 5.91 -17.39
C ASP A 159 1.30 5.49 -16.50
N LEU A 160 1.31 5.90 -15.20
CA LEU A 160 0.19 5.63 -14.29
C LEU A 160 -1.05 6.46 -14.66
N ILE A 161 -0.86 7.72 -15.06
CA ILE A 161 -1.94 8.57 -15.54
C ILE A 161 -2.59 7.95 -16.79
N LYS A 162 -1.80 7.45 -17.75
CA LYS A 162 -2.31 6.77 -18.95
C LYS A 162 -3.15 5.53 -18.62
N CYS A 163 -2.85 4.82 -17.54
CA CYS A 163 -3.67 3.66 -17.14
C CYS A 163 -5.15 4.00 -16.91
N TYR A 164 -5.49 5.24 -16.53
CA TYR A 164 -6.89 5.67 -16.37
C TYR A 164 -7.64 5.83 -17.70
N GLY A 165 -6.92 5.87 -18.83
CA GLY A 165 -7.53 5.84 -20.17
C GLY A 165 -7.46 4.46 -20.82
N ASP A 166 -6.34 3.72 -20.57
CA ASP A 166 -6.04 2.48 -21.29
C ASP A 166 -6.61 1.22 -20.59
N CYS A 167 -6.85 1.27 -19.27
CA CYS A 167 -7.23 0.11 -18.47
C CYS A 167 -8.70 0.22 -18.02
N GLU A 168 -9.60 -0.43 -18.75
CA GLU A 168 -11.06 -0.38 -18.50
C GLU A 168 -11.50 -0.83 -17.10
N LYS A 169 -10.71 -1.72 -16.47
CA LYS A 169 -10.99 -2.21 -15.11
C LYS A 169 -10.48 -1.29 -14.00
N LEU A 170 -9.59 -0.35 -14.32
CA LEU A 170 -9.15 0.65 -13.34
C LEU A 170 -10.29 1.63 -13.07
N VAL A 171 -10.81 1.61 -11.85
CA VAL A 171 -11.92 2.49 -11.47
C VAL A 171 -11.51 3.95 -11.62
N PRO A 172 -12.33 4.81 -12.28
CA PRO A 172 -12.03 6.23 -12.47
C PRO A 172 -12.21 7.04 -11.17
N PHE A 173 -11.49 6.63 -10.15
CA PHE A 173 -11.42 7.27 -8.84
C PHE A 173 -9.98 7.26 -8.34
N LEU A 174 -9.50 8.41 -7.87
CA LEU A 174 -8.17 8.56 -7.29
C LEU A 174 -8.23 9.36 -6.00
N HIS A 175 -7.74 8.79 -4.90
CA HIS A 175 -7.45 9.52 -3.68
C HIS A 175 -6.02 10.06 -3.76
N LEU A 176 -5.87 11.40 -3.87
CA LEU A 176 -4.58 12.07 -4.05
C LEU A 176 -4.45 13.27 -3.11
N PRO A 177 -4.01 13.06 -1.87
CA PRO A 177 -3.91 14.12 -0.86
C PRO A 177 -2.92 15.21 -1.24
N ILE A 178 -3.40 16.45 -1.39
CA ILE A 178 -2.54 17.61 -1.60
C ILE A 178 -1.91 18.11 -0.29
N GLN A 179 -2.63 17.97 0.83
CA GLN A 179 -2.29 18.41 2.19
C GLN A 179 -2.38 19.92 2.42
N SER A 180 -2.09 20.77 1.43
CA SER A 180 -2.26 22.24 1.51
C SER A 180 -2.28 22.89 0.14
N GLY A 181 -3.08 23.94 -0.03
CA GLY A 181 -3.03 24.80 -1.21
C GLY A 181 -1.90 25.84 -1.20
N SER A 182 -1.10 25.91 -0.13
CA SER A 182 -0.02 26.87 0.02
C SER A 182 1.34 26.22 -0.22
N ASN A 183 2.12 26.74 -1.18
CA ASN A 183 3.48 26.28 -1.45
C ASN A 183 4.41 26.42 -0.24
N LYS A 184 4.22 27.46 0.60
CA LYS A 184 4.95 27.65 1.84
C LYS A 184 4.69 26.49 2.81
N ILE A 185 3.44 26.12 3.00
CA ILE A 185 3.05 25.01 3.89
C ILE A 185 3.53 23.67 3.32
N LEU A 186 3.35 23.42 2.02
CA LEU A 186 3.85 22.19 1.38
C LEU A 186 5.37 22.01 1.60
N LYS A 187 6.14 23.10 1.49
CA LYS A 187 7.58 23.10 1.77
C LYS A 187 7.87 22.75 3.25
N LEU A 188 7.15 23.38 4.19
CA LEU A 188 7.27 23.07 5.63
C LEU A 188 6.89 21.62 5.96
N MET A 189 5.92 21.04 5.24
CA MET A 189 5.53 19.64 5.36
C MET A 189 6.47 18.65 4.66
N ASN A 190 7.53 19.12 4.00
CA ASN A 190 8.46 18.31 3.19
C ASN A 190 7.77 17.55 2.04
N ARG A 191 6.74 18.16 1.40
CA ARG A 191 5.98 17.47 0.33
C ARG A 191 6.71 17.37 -1.00
N LYS A 192 7.76 18.19 -1.24
CA LYS A 192 8.65 18.17 -2.42
C LYS A 192 7.91 18.34 -3.77
N TYR A 193 6.75 18.99 -3.76
CA TYR A 193 5.99 19.43 -4.94
C TYR A 193 5.28 20.74 -4.63
N SER A 194 4.89 21.49 -5.66
CA SER A 194 4.11 22.71 -5.55
C SER A 194 2.63 22.48 -5.87
N ARG A 195 1.79 23.44 -5.51
CA ARG A 195 0.37 23.47 -5.89
C ARG A 195 0.20 23.37 -7.41
N GLU A 196 1.00 24.11 -8.17
CA GLU A 196 0.96 24.15 -9.63
C GLU A 196 1.27 22.76 -10.23
N TYR A 197 2.27 22.08 -9.67
CA TYR A 197 2.57 20.68 -10.05
C TYR A 197 1.38 19.76 -9.79
N TYR A 198 0.75 19.88 -8.61
CA TYR A 198 -0.45 19.10 -8.29
C TYR A 198 -1.58 19.37 -9.30
N LEU A 199 -1.87 20.63 -9.60
CA LEU A 199 -2.91 21.02 -10.56
C LEU A 199 -2.60 20.47 -11.95
N SER A 200 -1.34 20.45 -12.38
CA SER A 200 -0.97 19.85 -13.67
C SER A 200 -1.25 18.34 -13.73
N ILE A 201 -1.09 17.62 -12.61
CA ILE A 201 -1.48 16.20 -12.53
C ILE A 201 -2.99 16.05 -12.70
N ILE A 202 -3.78 16.88 -12.02
CA ILE A 202 -5.25 16.85 -12.12
C ILE A 202 -5.71 17.11 -13.55
N GLU A 203 -5.11 18.11 -14.22
CA GLU A 203 -5.41 18.42 -15.62
C GLU A 203 -5.10 17.24 -16.55
N LYS A 204 -3.92 16.62 -16.41
CA LYS A 204 -3.54 15.44 -17.18
C LYS A 204 -4.49 14.27 -16.97
N LEU A 205 -4.88 14.00 -15.71
CA LEU A 205 -5.84 12.95 -15.38
C LEU A 205 -7.19 13.21 -16.05
N LYS A 206 -7.70 14.43 -16.00
CA LYS A 206 -8.97 14.81 -16.64
C LYS A 206 -8.90 14.77 -18.17
N ASN A 207 -7.73 15.05 -18.77
CA ASN A 207 -7.53 14.95 -20.21
C ASN A 207 -7.56 13.47 -20.68
N VAL A 208 -7.06 12.54 -19.85
CA VAL A 208 -7.06 11.11 -20.13
C VAL A 208 -8.43 10.49 -19.85
N ASN A 209 -9.10 10.90 -18.77
CA ASN A 209 -10.41 10.41 -18.38
C ASN A 209 -11.25 11.53 -17.75
N LYS A 210 -12.25 12.05 -18.50
CA LYS A 210 -13.10 13.16 -18.07
C LYS A 210 -13.96 12.83 -16.85
N ASP A 211 -14.30 11.55 -16.66
CA ASP A 211 -15.18 11.07 -15.58
C ASP A 211 -14.44 10.78 -14.28
N ILE A 212 -13.11 10.91 -14.26
CA ILE A 212 -12.32 10.63 -13.06
C ILE A 212 -12.76 11.49 -11.88
N LYS A 213 -13.03 10.82 -10.76
CA LYS A 213 -13.32 11.47 -9.48
C LYS A 213 -12.06 11.50 -8.64
N ILE A 214 -11.78 12.64 -8.06
CA ILE A 214 -10.57 12.86 -7.23
C ILE A 214 -10.99 13.25 -5.84
N SER A 215 -10.47 12.59 -4.84
CA SER A 215 -10.57 13.01 -3.44
C SER A 215 -9.21 13.43 -2.90
N SER A 216 -9.22 14.29 -1.91
CA SER A 216 -8.00 14.87 -1.34
C SER A 216 -8.22 15.22 0.13
N ASP A 217 -7.14 15.17 0.91
CA ASP A 217 -7.07 15.68 2.27
C ASP A 217 -6.32 17.02 2.29
N PHE A 218 -6.68 17.86 3.28
CA PHE A 218 -6.11 19.17 3.54
C PHE A 218 -5.69 19.30 5.02
#